data_7f2ff5794f12d143ca9d9ccf01e913e6
#
_entry.id   7f2ff5794f12d143ca9d9ccf01e913e6
#
_cell.length_a   1.000
_cell.length_b   1.000
_cell.length_c   1.000
_cell.angle_alpha   90.00
_cell.angle_beta   90.00
_cell.angle_gamma   90.00
#
_symmetry.space_group_name_H-M   'P 1'
#
loop_
_entity.id
_entity.type
_entity.pdbx_description
1 polymer ?
#
loop_
_entity_poly.entity_id
_entity_poly.type
_entity_poly.pdbx_seq_one_letter_code
_entity_poly.pdbx_strand_id
1 'polypeptide(L)'
;MNSSAENAKNQLNEARRAESKAIEEMKKMREKISELENETVAALEKAREEAETEKERILEEGKHEIERMRKQAQFSIEQEYRKAEFQLRQWFAAESLKLAEENVKQKMTSARQNKLVKEYLDQLSQVQGEKELS
;
A
#
# COMPACT_ATOMS: atom_id res chain seq x y z
N MET A 1 20.95 -41.49 -85.73
CA MET A 1 19.49 -41.26 -85.53
C MET A 1 19.02 -41.78 -84.20
N ASN A 2 19.52 -42.91 -83.69
CA ASN A 2 19.06 -43.43 -82.36
C ASN A 2 19.53 -42.64 -81.15
N SER A 3 20.65 -41.91 -81.20
CA SER A 3 21.19 -41.13 -80.11
C SER A 3 20.37 -39.87 -79.81
N SER A 4 19.76 -39.24 -80.80
CA SER A 4 18.92 -38.03 -80.57
C SER A 4 17.54 -38.38 -80.01
N ALA A 5 16.98 -39.54 -80.37
CA ALA A 5 15.75 -40.06 -79.79
C ALA A 5 15.95 -40.50 -78.33
N GLU A 6 17.05 -41.11 -77.99
CA GLU A 6 17.45 -41.48 -76.64
C GLU A 6 17.68 -40.25 -75.77
N ASN A 7 18.38 -39.24 -76.30
CA ASN A 7 18.56 -37.96 -75.57
C ASN A 7 17.24 -37.23 -75.28
N ALA A 8 16.33 -37.22 -76.26
CA ALA A 8 15.00 -36.64 -76.04
C ALA A 8 14.20 -37.40 -74.99
N LYS A 9 14.30 -38.73 -74.97
CA LYS A 9 13.65 -39.60 -74.01
C LYS A 9 14.24 -39.40 -72.60
N ASN A 10 15.56 -39.26 -72.48
CA ASN A 10 16.23 -38.99 -71.22
C ASN A 10 15.89 -37.61 -70.67
N GLN A 11 15.87 -36.60 -71.51
CA GLN A 11 15.44 -35.26 -71.15
C GLN A 11 13.98 -35.21 -70.65
N LEU A 12 13.07 -35.94 -71.31
CA LEU A 12 11.69 -36.06 -70.91
C LEU A 12 11.56 -36.76 -69.54
N ASN A 13 12.33 -37.83 -69.33
CA ASN A 13 12.33 -38.54 -68.03
C ASN A 13 12.90 -37.69 -66.90
N GLU A 14 13.96 -36.93 -67.16
CA GLU A 14 14.51 -35.96 -66.19
C GLU A 14 13.53 -34.88 -65.86
N ALA A 15 12.82 -34.31 -66.86
CA ALA A 15 11.80 -33.32 -66.67
C ALA A 15 10.61 -33.84 -65.82
N ARG A 16 10.17 -35.08 -66.07
CA ARG A 16 9.13 -35.75 -65.28
C ARG A 16 9.57 -35.99 -63.83
N ARG A 17 10.81 -36.41 -63.62
CA ARG A 17 11.38 -36.59 -62.29
C ARG A 17 11.48 -35.27 -61.55
N ALA A 18 11.91 -34.20 -62.19
CA ALA A 18 11.98 -32.87 -61.63
C ALA A 18 10.57 -32.34 -61.25
N GLU A 19 9.60 -32.54 -62.14
CA GLU A 19 8.20 -32.19 -61.88
C GLU A 19 7.64 -32.97 -60.69
N SER A 20 7.84 -34.28 -60.63
CA SER A 20 7.39 -35.11 -59.50
C SER A 20 8.04 -34.70 -58.19
N LYS A 21 9.35 -34.39 -58.19
CA LYS A 21 10.04 -33.85 -57.02
C LYS A 21 9.48 -32.50 -56.58
N ALA A 22 9.25 -31.60 -57.53
CA ALA A 22 8.68 -30.28 -57.23
C ALA A 22 7.28 -30.39 -56.64
N ILE A 23 6.45 -31.29 -57.15
CA ILE A 23 5.09 -31.55 -56.60
C ILE A 23 5.19 -32.13 -55.19
N GLU A 24 6.10 -33.04 -54.92
CA GLU A 24 6.30 -33.63 -53.61
C GLU A 24 6.83 -32.58 -52.61
N GLU A 25 7.76 -31.73 -53.00
CA GLU A 25 8.27 -30.63 -52.18
C GLU A 25 7.17 -29.61 -51.89
N MET A 26 6.35 -29.26 -52.89
CA MET A 26 5.20 -28.37 -52.68
C MET A 26 4.20 -28.97 -51.69
N LYS A 27 3.92 -30.25 -51.77
CA LYS A 27 3.05 -30.95 -50.83
C LYS A 27 3.61 -30.91 -49.42
N LYS A 28 4.89 -31.20 -49.24
CA LYS A 28 5.58 -31.11 -47.94
C LYS A 28 5.55 -29.69 -47.37
N MET A 29 5.74 -28.68 -48.22
CA MET A 29 5.67 -27.28 -47.79
C MET A 29 4.27 -26.89 -47.37
N ARG A 30 3.22 -27.34 -48.07
CA ARG A 30 1.82 -27.08 -47.69
C ARG A 30 1.50 -27.73 -46.33
N GLU A 31 1.92 -28.95 -46.12
CA GLU A 31 1.74 -29.67 -44.84
C GLU A 31 2.44 -28.90 -43.71
N LYS A 32 3.65 -28.43 -43.93
CA LYS A 32 4.43 -27.64 -42.97
C LYS A 32 3.81 -26.31 -42.66
N ILE A 33 3.25 -25.62 -43.66
CA ILE A 33 2.51 -24.36 -43.49
C ILE A 33 1.25 -24.62 -42.65
N SER A 34 0.51 -25.69 -42.92
CA SER A 34 -0.68 -26.05 -42.12
C SER A 34 -0.33 -26.37 -40.67
N GLU A 35 0.75 -27.10 -40.42
CA GLU A 35 1.25 -27.35 -39.05
C GLU A 35 1.64 -26.06 -38.33
N LEU A 36 2.37 -25.15 -39.00
CA LEU A 36 2.75 -23.85 -38.45
C LEU A 36 1.55 -22.97 -38.16
N GLU A 37 0.54 -22.98 -39.02
CA GLU A 37 -0.72 -22.27 -38.77
C GLU A 37 -1.43 -22.79 -37.50
N ASN A 38 -1.51 -24.11 -37.37
CA ASN A 38 -2.13 -24.74 -36.19
C ASN A 38 -1.32 -24.45 -34.92
N GLU A 39 -0.01 -24.54 -34.97
CA GLU A 39 0.88 -24.17 -33.83
C GLU A 39 0.75 -22.71 -33.47
N THR A 40 0.64 -21.82 -34.44
CA THR A 40 0.45 -20.39 -34.21
C THR A 40 -0.89 -20.10 -33.52
N VAL A 41 -1.96 -20.72 -33.98
CA VAL A 41 -3.29 -20.62 -33.37
C VAL A 41 -3.25 -21.11 -31.92
N ALA A 42 -2.65 -22.30 -31.71
CA ALA A 42 -2.55 -22.86 -30.34
C ALA A 42 -1.68 -21.99 -29.43
N ALA A 43 -0.56 -21.47 -29.95
CA ALA A 43 0.28 -20.55 -29.17
C ALA A 43 -0.42 -19.23 -28.81
N LEU A 44 -1.23 -18.71 -29.74
CA LEU A 44 -2.00 -17.49 -29.53
C LEU A 44 -3.08 -17.70 -28.48
N GLU A 45 -3.77 -18.83 -28.51
CA GLU A 45 -4.80 -19.19 -27.54
C GLU A 45 -4.19 -19.37 -26.15
N LYS A 46 -3.08 -20.08 -26.04
CA LYS A 46 -2.33 -20.23 -24.80
C LYS A 46 -1.86 -18.89 -24.25
N ALA A 47 -1.32 -18.01 -25.10
CA ALA A 47 -0.92 -16.67 -24.67
C ALA A 47 -2.09 -15.83 -24.14
N ARG A 48 -3.28 -15.97 -24.73
CA ARG A 48 -4.50 -15.32 -24.24
C ARG A 48 -4.93 -15.84 -22.88
N GLU A 49 -4.90 -17.15 -22.68
CA GLU A 49 -5.23 -17.76 -21.39
C GLU A 49 -4.25 -17.32 -20.29
N GLU A 50 -2.96 -17.34 -20.62
CA GLU A 50 -1.92 -16.86 -19.70
C GLU A 50 -2.08 -15.38 -19.37
N ALA A 51 -2.40 -14.54 -20.35
CA ALA A 51 -2.66 -13.11 -20.14
C ALA A 51 -3.90 -12.85 -19.27
N GLU A 52 -4.98 -13.63 -19.46
CA GLU A 52 -6.18 -13.49 -18.62
C GLU A 52 -5.90 -13.93 -17.18
N THR A 53 -5.19 -15.04 -17.00
CA THR A 53 -4.78 -15.52 -15.67
C THR A 53 -3.89 -14.48 -14.96
N GLU A 54 -2.93 -13.90 -15.67
CA GLU A 54 -2.05 -12.87 -15.14
C GLU A 54 -2.82 -11.58 -14.77
N LYS A 55 -3.77 -11.19 -15.60
CA LYS A 55 -4.67 -10.08 -15.32
C LYS A 55 -5.47 -10.32 -14.03
N GLU A 56 -6.06 -11.50 -13.87
CA GLU A 56 -6.78 -11.87 -12.64
C GLU A 56 -5.87 -11.83 -11.42
N ARG A 57 -4.65 -12.34 -11.54
CA ARG A 57 -3.64 -12.30 -10.48
C ARG A 57 -3.31 -10.87 -10.06
N ILE A 58 -3.06 -9.99 -11.04
CA ILE A 58 -2.75 -8.58 -10.78
C ILE A 58 -3.92 -7.87 -10.11
N LEU A 59 -5.15 -8.12 -10.57
CA LEU A 59 -6.35 -7.52 -9.97
C LEU A 59 -6.55 -7.98 -8.51
N GLU A 60 -6.32 -9.25 -8.23
CA GLU A 60 -6.45 -9.79 -6.87
C GLU A 60 -5.37 -9.25 -5.93
N GLU A 61 -4.12 -9.22 -6.38
CA GLU A 61 -3.03 -8.59 -5.64
C GLU A 61 -3.29 -7.10 -5.39
N GLY A 62 -3.81 -6.40 -6.39
CA GLY A 62 -4.21 -5.00 -6.25
C GLY A 62 -5.29 -4.79 -5.20
N LYS A 63 -6.29 -5.65 -5.13
CA LYS A 63 -7.33 -5.61 -4.09
C LYS A 63 -6.75 -5.84 -2.70
N HIS A 64 -5.88 -6.83 -2.55
CA HIS A 64 -5.21 -7.11 -1.28
C HIS A 64 -4.33 -5.94 -0.83
N GLU A 65 -3.61 -5.33 -1.76
CA GLU A 65 -2.78 -4.16 -1.46
C GLU A 65 -3.61 -2.95 -1.02
N ILE A 66 -4.72 -2.67 -1.70
CA ILE A 66 -5.66 -1.62 -1.31
C ILE A 66 -6.22 -1.87 0.09
N GLU A 67 -6.61 -3.10 0.40
CA GLU A 67 -7.10 -3.47 1.74
C GLU A 67 -6.03 -3.28 2.81
N ARG A 68 -4.79 -3.67 2.53
CA ARG A 68 -3.64 -3.46 3.41
C ARG A 68 -3.40 -1.98 3.65
N MET A 69 -3.42 -1.16 2.60
CA MET A 69 -3.25 0.29 2.69
C MET A 69 -4.37 0.95 3.49
N ARG A 70 -5.62 0.51 3.32
CA ARG A 70 -6.76 1.01 4.11
C ARG A 70 -6.59 0.72 5.60
N LYS A 71 -6.22 -0.50 5.96
CA LYS A 71 -5.96 -0.88 7.35
C LYS A 71 -4.83 -0.06 7.96
N GLN A 72 -3.76 0.13 7.20
CA GLN A 72 -2.63 0.94 7.64
C GLN A 72 -3.01 2.41 7.83
N ALA A 73 -3.81 2.97 6.91
CA ALA A 73 -4.31 4.34 7.03
C ALA A 73 -5.22 4.50 8.25
N GLN A 74 -6.14 3.57 8.48
CA GLN A 74 -6.98 3.56 9.69
C GLN A 74 -6.15 3.50 10.96
N PHE A 75 -5.17 2.62 11.02
CA PHE A 75 -4.26 2.54 12.16
C PHE A 75 -3.50 3.84 12.40
N SER A 76 -2.98 4.46 11.33
CA SER A 76 -2.29 5.76 11.44
C SER A 76 -3.21 6.86 11.94
N ILE A 77 -4.45 6.92 11.45
CA ILE A 77 -5.46 7.89 11.89
C ILE A 77 -5.79 7.67 13.38
N GLU A 78 -5.97 6.43 13.82
CA GLU A 78 -6.21 6.12 15.24
C GLU A 78 -5.04 6.53 16.12
N GLN A 79 -3.80 6.31 15.68
CA GLN A 79 -2.61 6.73 16.40
C GLN A 79 -2.51 8.25 16.52
N GLU A 80 -2.76 8.98 15.44
CA GLU A 80 -2.77 10.43 15.43
C GLU A 80 -3.91 10.99 16.32
N TYR A 81 -5.07 10.36 16.29
CA TYR A 81 -6.20 10.73 17.15
C TYR A 81 -5.85 10.57 18.63
N ARG A 82 -5.30 9.42 19.02
CA ARG A 82 -4.86 9.16 20.41
C ARG A 82 -3.78 10.13 20.87
N LYS A 83 -2.84 10.42 19.99
CA LYS A 83 -1.78 11.39 20.25
C LYS A 83 -2.36 12.80 20.47
N ALA A 84 -3.26 13.22 19.61
CA ALA A 84 -3.94 14.51 19.73
C ALA A 84 -4.78 14.59 21.01
N GLU A 85 -5.51 13.52 21.36
CA GLU A 85 -6.28 13.43 22.60
C GLU A 85 -5.37 13.53 23.83
N PHE A 86 -4.25 12.82 23.83
CA PHE A 86 -3.27 12.89 24.91
C PHE A 86 -2.67 14.29 25.07
N GLN A 87 -2.28 14.92 23.97
CA GLN A 87 -1.76 16.30 23.98
C GLN A 87 -2.82 17.29 24.47
N LEU A 88 -4.05 17.13 24.06
CA LEU A 88 -5.16 17.97 24.50
C LEU A 88 -5.42 17.82 26.00
N ARG A 89 -5.39 16.60 26.54
CA ARG A 89 -5.52 16.34 27.96
C ARG A 89 -4.38 16.96 28.77
N GLN A 90 -3.14 16.85 28.28
CA GLN A 90 -1.99 17.51 28.92
C GLN A 90 -2.12 19.03 28.92
N TRP A 91 -2.50 19.60 27.79
CA TRP A 91 -2.72 21.02 27.68
C TRP A 91 -3.83 21.49 28.62
N PHE A 92 -4.94 20.79 28.65
CA PHE A 92 -6.07 21.09 29.53
C PHE A 92 -5.68 21.02 31.01
N ALA A 93 -4.94 20.01 31.42
CA ALA A 93 -4.44 19.86 32.77
C ALA A 93 -3.49 21.01 33.14
N ALA A 94 -2.57 21.38 32.28
CA ALA A 94 -1.65 22.49 32.50
C ALA A 94 -2.36 23.83 32.59
N GLU A 95 -3.32 24.07 31.71
CA GLU A 95 -4.11 25.31 31.70
C GLU A 95 -5.03 25.41 32.90
N SER A 96 -5.63 24.30 33.35
CA SER A 96 -6.44 24.22 34.56
C SER A 96 -5.61 24.51 35.80
N LEU A 97 -4.40 23.98 35.89
CA LEU A 97 -3.46 24.28 36.99
C LEU A 97 -3.06 25.76 37.00
N LYS A 98 -2.77 26.33 35.84
CA LYS A 98 -2.45 27.75 35.69
C LYS A 98 -3.60 28.66 36.16
N LEU A 99 -4.84 28.35 35.76
CA LEU A 99 -6.03 29.06 36.20
C LEU A 99 -6.26 28.94 37.71
N ALA A 100 -6.01 27.74 38.26
CA ALA A 100 -6.10 27.52 39.71
C ALA A 100 -5.05 28.35 40.46
N GLU A 101 -3.81 28.41 39.98
CA GLU A 101 -2.76 29.26 40.57
C GLU A 101 -3.12 30.75 40.50
N GLU A 102 -3.61 31.22 39.35
CA GLU A 102 -4.05 32.60 39.19
C GLU A 102 -5.22 32.96 40.14
N ASN A 103 -6.18 32.06 40.29
CA ASN A 103 -7.29 32.22 41.23
C ASN A 103 -6.80 32.29 42.68
N VAL A 104 -5.88 31.44 43.07
CA VAL A 104 -5.28 31.47 44.40
C VAL A 104 -4.53 32.77 44.65
N LYS A 105 -3.74 33.22 43.68
CA LYS A 105 -3.01 34.47 43.73
C LYS A 105 -3.94 35.69 43.82
N GLN A 106 -5.07 35.70 43.09
CA GLN A 106 -6.06 36.77 43.16
C GLN A 106 -6.82 36.76 44.48
N LYS A 107 -7.15 35.60 45.02
CA LYS A 107 -7.81 35.46 46.32
C LYS A 107 -6.89 35.73 47.50
N MET A 108 -5.59 35.57 47.31
CA MET A 108 -4.54 35.98 48.26
C MET A 108 -4.19 37.47 48.08
N THR A 109 -5.18 38.30 47.91
CA THR A 109 -4.97 39.76 47.93
C THR A 109 -4.39 40.22 49.25
N SER A 110 -3.78 41.42 49.28
CA SER A 110 -3.18 42.01 50.48
C SER A 110 -4.14 42.03 51.67
N ALA A 111 -5.46 42.17 51.42
CA ALA A 111 -6.49 42.12 52.46
C ALA A 111 -6.62 40.72 53.13
N ARG A 112 -6.53 39.64 52.38
CA ARG A 112 -6.52 38.26 52.91
C ARG A 112 -5.22 37.92 53.64
N GLN A 113 -4.09 38.33 53.11
CA GLN A 113 -2.82 38.20 53.80
C GLN A 113 -2.80 38.94 55.12
N ASN A 114 -3.29 40.16 55.13
CA ASN A 114 -3.42 40.93 56.34
C ASN A 114 -4.40 40.31 57.38
N LYS A 115 -5.47 39.70 56.89
CA LYS A 115 -6.40 38.94 57.70
C LYS A 115 -5.77 37.71 58.36
N LEU A 116 -5.01 36.95 57.58
CA LEU A 116 -4.27 35.78 58.05
C LEU A 116 -3.19 36.17 59.07
N VAL A 117 -2.47 37.25 58.83
CA VAL A 117 -1.47 37.79 59.78
C VAL A 117 -2.12 38.24 61.03
N LYS A 118 -3.26 38.93 60.95
CA LYS A 118 -4.05 39.33 62.14
C LYS A 118 -4.53 38.16 62.99
N GLU A 119 -5.07 37.10 62.32
CA GLU A 119 -5.51 35.86 62.98
C GLU A 119 -4.34 35.15 63.67
N TYR A 120 -3.20 35.13 63.07
CA TYR A 120 -1.98 34.54 63.61
C TYR A 120 -1.45 35.33 64.77
N LEU A 121 -1.46 36.67 64.71
CA LEU A 121 -1.09 37.56 65.80
C LEU A 121 -2.04 37.47 66.97
N ASP A 122 -3.37 37.39 66.74
CA ASP A 122 -4.39 37.19 67.79
C ASP A 122 -4.21 35.85 68.52
N GLN A 123 -3.89 34.75 67.77
CA GLN A 123 -3.53 33.47 68.39
C GLN A 123 -2.26 33.52 69.22
N LEU A 124 -1.26 34.25 68.77
CA LEU A 124 -0.03 34.46 69.54
C LEU A 124 -0.27 35.31 70.82
N SER A 125 -1.07 36.32 70.72
CA SER A 125 -1.40 37.16 71.88
C SER A 125 -2.23 36.40 72.91
N GLN A 126 -3.15 35.51 72.51
CA GLN A 126 -3.85 34.58 73.39
C GLN A 126 -2.94 33.62 74.11
N VAL A 127 -1.96 33.05 73.45
CA VAL A 127 -0.96 32.14 74.02
C VAL A 127 -0.08 32.90 75.05
N GLN A 128 0.32 34.12 74.72
CA GLN A 128 1.11 34.95 75.66
C GLN A 128 0.29 35.42 76.87
N GLY A 129 -1.00 35.76 76.69
CA GLY A 129 -1.92 36.04 77.74
C GLY A 129 -2.12 34.88 78.72
N GLU A 130 -2.21 33.66 78.25
CA GLU A 130 -2.28 32.45 79.08
C GLU A 130 -0.94 32.16 79.82
N LYS A 131 0.20 32.47 79.25
CA LYS A 131 1.49 32.40 79.98
C LYS A 131 1.70 33.44 81.05
N GLU A 132 1.17 34.64 80.89
CA GLU A 132 1.24 35.73 81.92
C GLU A 132 0.29 35.48 83.06
N LEU A 133 -0.79 34.73 82.90
CA LEU A 133 -1.76 34.40 83.98
C LEU A 133 -1.39 33.13 84.77
N SER A 134 -0.37 32.42 84.39
CA SER A 134 0.14 31.27 85.09
C SER A 134 1.53 31.56 85.72
#